data_4ef8d2763974a3b1479a72d7f0a0e79f
#
_entry.id   4ef8d2763974a3b1479a72d7f0a0e79f
#
_cell.length_a   1.000
_cell.length_b   1.000
_cell.length_c   1.000
_cell.angle_alpha   90.00
_cell.angle_beta   90.00
_cell.angle_gamma   90.00
#
_symmetry.space_group_name_H-M   'P 1'
#
loop_
_entity.id
_entity.type
_entity.pdbx_description
1 polymer ?
#
loop_
_entity_poly.entity_id
_entity_poly.type
_entity_poly.pdbx_seq_one_letter_code
_entity_poly.pdbx_strand_id
1 'polypeptide(L)'
;DYWAYQWAQAYVDFAAGEKRSWLHGMGVRWLPLVGWAERGGYLADGHGNSVPRFHVTWGTGPAVVAPFERQVRAAADAGLVGLRFRHRVDGLTVTRGTVDGVRGAILEPSRAARGTRSSRVQAGEFEVHAPAVIVTSGGIGGNLDLVRATWPDRLGPAPDRMICGVPEHVDGRMLAIAERAGGRLVNRDRMWHYTEGIQNWDPIWAGHGIRILPGPSSLWFDARGRRFPAPHFPGFDTLGTLAAIRATGFDYSWFVLTQKIIEKEFALSGSEQNPDLTGKDIKLTLSRVRPGAAGPVEAFKEHGADFVVARTLPELVAGMNKLTPEPLLELADLERQIVARDREMDNPFSKDLQVMAIWNARRSRGERLARTAAPHKILDPKAGPLIAVRLNILTRKTLGGLQTDLSGRVLGQDTPPQPVPGLFAAGEVAGFGGGGMHGYRSLEGSF
;
A
#
# COMPACT_ATOMS: atom_id res chain seq x y z
N ASP A 1 -15.16 -19.94 0.89
CA ASP A 1 -15.08 -19.19 2.15
C ASP A 1 -16.40 -18.46 2.42
N TYR A 2 -17.29 -19.08 3.21
CA TYR A 2 -18.65 -18.58 3.49
C TYR A 2 -18.64 -17.16 4.08
N TRP A 3 -17.89 -16.92 5.15
CA TRP A 3 -17.89 -15.62 5.82
C TRP A 3 -17.25 -14.51 5.00
N ALA A 4 -16.24 -14.82 4.19
CA ALA A 4 -15.67 -13.84 3.27
C ALA A 4 -16.70 -13.35 2.25
N TYR A 5 -17.53 -14.27 1.73
CA TYR A 5 -18.63 -13.91 0.83
C TYR A 5 -19.70 -13.06 1.53
N GLN A 6 -20.10 -13.43 2.76
CA GLN A 6 -21.08 -12.68 3.55
C GLN A 6 -20.59 -11.25 3.83
N TRP A 7 -19.32 -11.10 4.23
CA TRP A 7 -18.70 -9.77 4.43
C TRP A 7 -18.59 -8.97 3.15
N ALA A 8 -18.25 -9.60 2.03
CA ALA A 8 -18.19 -8.91 0.74
C ALA A 8 -19.57 -8.37 0.34
N GLN A 9 -20.63 -9.18 0.50
CA GLN A 9 -21.99 -8.75 0.21
C GLN A 9 -22.43 -7.61 1.15
N ALA A 10 -22.25 -7.75 2.45
CA ALA A 10 -22.60 -6.72 3.43
C ALA A 10 -21.84 -5.40 3.16
N TYR A 11 -20.55 -5.50 2.73
CA TYR A 11 -19.77 -4.32 2.38
C TYR A 11 -20.30 -3.64 1.10
N VAL A 12 -20.68 -4.40 0.09
CA VAL A 12 -21.26 -3.84 -1.15
C VAL A 12 -22.54 -3.10 -0.83
N ASP A 13 -23.42 -3.69 -0.04
CA ASP A 13 -24.70 -3.07 0.36
C ASP A 13 -24.47 -1.79 1.16
N PHE A 14 -23.58 -1.82 2.13
CA PHE A 14 -23.20 -0.64 2.91
C PHE A 14 -22.53 0.45 2.05
N ALA A 15 -21.62 0.08 1.16
CA ALA A 15 -20.90 1.03 0.32
C ALA A 15 -21.79 1.70 -0.73
N ALA A 16 -22.76 0.96 -1.27
CA ALA A 16 -23.75 1.48 -2.21
C ALA A 16 -24.85 2.29 -1.51
N GLY A 17 -25.13 1.99 -0.24
CA GLY A 17 -26.17 2.63 0.58
C GLY A 17 -25.66 3.73 1.51
N GLU A 18 -25.44 3.39 2.74
CA GLU A 18 -25.29 4.35 3.86
C GLU A 18 -23.91 4.98 3.98
N LYS A 19 -22.84 4.28 3.59
CA LYS A 19 -21.45 4.66 3.88
C LYS A 19 -21.13 6.10 3.53
N ARG A 20 -21.56 6.54 2.34
CA ARG A 20 -21.25 7.90 1.86
C ARG A 20 -21.96 8.96 2.69
N SER A 21 -23.25 8.80 2.94
CA SER A 21 -24.05 9.75 3.72
C SER A 21 -23.59 9.82 5.17
N TRP A 22 -23.31 8.68 5.78
CA TRP A 22 -22.78 8.58 7.13
C TRP A 22 -21.43 9.30 7.28
N LEU A 23 -20.44 9.00 6.43
CA LEU A 23 -19.14 9.68 6.48
C LEU A 23 -19.25 11.17 6.16
N HIS A 24 -20.12 11.54 5.21
CA HIS A 24 -20.36 12.94 4.87
C HIS A 24 -21.00 13.70 6.03
N GLY A 25 -21.94 13.08 6.75
CA GLY A 25 -22.54 13.62 7.97
C GLY A 25 -21.54 13.90 9.08
N MET A 26 -20.49 13.07 9.19
CA MET A 26 -19.38 13.28 10.11
C MET A 26 -18.35 14.34 9.64
N GLY A 27 -18.49 14.88 8.43
CA GLY A 27 -17.60 15.90 7.89
C GLY A 27 -16.50 15.39 6.95
N VAL A 28 -16.48 14.10 6.59
CA VAL A 28 -15.59 13.60 5.55
C VAL A 28 -16.01 14.14 4.19
N ARG A 29 -15.06 14.56 3.37
CA ARG A 29 -15.29 15.08 2.02
C ARG A 29 -14.38 14.38 1.01
N TRP A 30 -14.84 14.33 -0.23
CA TRP A 30 -14.09 13.75 -1.34
C TRP A 30 -13.81 14.80 -2.40
N LEU A 31 -12.59 14.79 -2.91
CA LEU A 31 -12.25 15.57 -4.09
C LEU A 31 -12.84 14.86 -5.32
N PRO A 32 -13.55 15.57 -6.21
CA PRO A 32 -14.13 15.00 -7.41
C PRO A 32 -13.04 14.74 -8.48
N LEU A 33 -12.06 13.93 -8.14
CA LEU A 33 -11.02 13.47 -9.04
C LEU A 33 -11.41 12.08 -9.54
N VAL A 34 -11.78 12.02 -10.82
CA VAL A 34 -12.14 10.76 -11.47
C VAL A 34 -10.87 10.02 -11.86
N GLY A 35 -10.71 8.82 -11.37
CA GLY A 35 -9.60 7.94 -11.71
C GLY A 35 -10.06 6.53 -12.09
N TRP A 36 -9.27 5.85 -12.90
CA TRP A 36 -9.45 4.43 -13.20
C TRP A 36 -8.71 3.62 -12.15
N ALA A 37 -9.46 2.91 -11.33
CA ALA A 37 -8.83 2.15 -10.24
C ALA A 37 -8.30 0.80 -10.69
N GLU A 38 -9.08 0.04 -11.40
CA GLU A 38 -8.68 -1.21 -12.01
C GLU A 38 -8.78 -1.11 -13.51
N ARG A 39 -7.90 -1.83 -14.17
CA ARG A 39 -7.87 -1.84 -15.62
C ARG A 39 -8.24 -3.17 -16.20
N GLY A 40 -8.70 -4.08 -15.36
CA GLY A 40 -9.12 -5.40 -15.80
C GLY A 40 -8.09 -6.11 -16.66
N GLY A 41 -8.24 -7.37 -16.80
CA GLY A 41 -7.46 -8.20 -17.69
C GLY A 41 -8.32 -9.34 -18.18
N TYR A 42 -7.71 -10.39 -18.68
CA TYR A 42 -8.45 -11.55 -19.21
C TYR A 42 -9.38 -12.22 -18.22
N LEU A 43 -9.08 -12.09 -16.92
CA LEU A 43 -9.87 -12.67 -15.85
C LEU A 43 -10.80 -11.66 -15.17
N ALA A 44 -10.84 -10.42 -15.65
CA ALA A 44 -11.75 -9.40 -15.14
C ALA A 44 -13.07 -9.49 -15.89
N ASP A 45 -14.04 -10.12 -15.29
CA ASP A 45 -15.43 -10.12 -15.75
C ASP A 45 -16.28 -9.26 -14.83
N GLY A 46 -17.27 -8.61 -15.42
CA GLY A 46 -18.17 -7.70 -14.72
C GLY A 46 -17.81 -6.21 -14.81
N HIS A 47 -18.70 -5.40 -14.30
CA HIS A 47 -18.71 -3.96 -14.52
C HIS A 47 -17.74 -3.16 -13.64
N GLY A 48 -17.34 -3.68 -12.50
CA GLY A 48 -16.55 -2.97 -11.50
C GLY A 48 -15.17 -2.50 -11.97
N ASN A 49 -14.60 -3.16 -12.96
CA ASN A 49 -13.25 -2.92 -13.45
C ASN A 49 -13.17 -1.96 -14.64
N SER A 50 -14.28 -1.46 -15.14
CA SER A 50 -14.34 -0.63 -16.34
C SER A 50 -14.82 0.80 -16.10
N VAL A 51 -15.19 1.14 -14.88
CA VAL A 51 -15.75 2.45 -14.54
C VAL A 51 -14.77 3.32 -13.74
N PRO A 52 -14.75 4.63 -13.98
CA PRO A 52 -13.96 5.55 -13.18
C PRO A 52 -14.52 5.66 -11.76
N ARG A 53 -13.63 5.87 -10.78
CA ARG A 53 -14.01 5.98 -9.37
C ARG A 53 -13.53 7.27 -8.74
N PHE A 54 -14.30 7.77 -7.79
CA PHE A 54 -13.93 8.88 -6.92
C PHE A 54 -13.47 8.29 -5.58
N HIS A 55 -12.19 8.28 -5.32
CA HIS A 55 -11.66 7.70 -4.09
C HIS A 55 -10.59 8.54 -3.39
N VAL A 56 -10.43 9.78 -3.81
CA VAL A 56 -9.51 10.72 -3.15
C VAL A 56 -10.25 11.46 -2.05
N THR A 57 -9.90 11.16 -0.80
CA THR A 57 -10.43 11.88 0.36
C THR A 57 -9.79 13.26 0.45
N TRP A 58 -10.60 14.31 0.55
CA TRP A 58 -10.14 15.67 0.77
C TRP A 58 -9.63 15.84 2.20
N GLY A 59 -8.33 16.01 2.34
CA GLY A 59 -7.61 15.96 3.61
C GLY A 59 -6.96 14.60 3.89
N THR A 60 -6.98 13.68 2.93
CA THR A 60 -6.32 12.35 2.95
C THR A 60 -6.68 11.51 4.19
N GLY A 61 -5.80 10.62 4.66
CA GLY A 61 -6.00 9.78 5.84
C GLY A 61 -6.36 10.54 7.13
N PRO A 62 -5.67 11.64 7.49
CA PRO A 62 -6.05 12.45 8.63
C PRO A 62 -7.51 12.93 8.63
N ALA A 63 -8.06 13.32 7.48
CA ALA A 63 -9.45 13.76 7.41
C ALA A 63 -10.47 12.62 7.52
N VAL A 64 -10.06 11.38 7.30
CA VAL A 64 -10.89 10.20 7.60
C VAL A 64 -10.90 9.92 9.09
N VAL A 65 -9.74 10.00 9.75
CA VAL A 65 -9.58 9.64 11.17
C VAL A 65 -10.13 10.73 12.11
N ALA A 66 -9.92 12.01 11.79
CA ALA A 66 -10.28 13.14 12.65
C ALA A 66 -11.74 13.18 13.14
N PRO A 67 -12.77 12.83 12.35
CA PRO A 67 -14.14 12.77 12.84
C PRO A 67 -14.35 11.75 13.95
N PHE A 68 -13.73 10.58 13.82
CA PHE A 68 -13.81 9.52 14.83
C PHE A 68 -13.02 9.91 16.09
N GLU A 69 -11.83 10.48 15.92
CA GLU A 69 -11.04 10.98 17.05
C GLU A 69 -11.81 12.02 17.87
N ARG A 70 -12.47 12.98 17.22
CA ARG A 70 -13.30 13.98 17.92
C ARG A 70 -14.41 13.34 18.76
N GLN A 71 -15.09 12.32 18.22
CA GLN A 71 -16.15 11.62 18.96
C GLN A 71 -15.60 10.84 20.16
N VAL A 72 -14.46 10.15 19.96
CA VAL A 72 -13.81 9.41 21.06
C VAL A 72 -13.35 10.36 22.15
N ARG A 73 -12.75 11.51 21.80
CA ARG A 73 -12.35 12.52 22.80
C ARG A 73 -13.55 13.11 23.55
N ALA A 74 -14.62 13.47 22.84
CA ALA A 74 -15.84 13.94 23.47
C ALA A 74 -16.45 12.90 24.43
N ALA A 75 -16.43 11.63 24.06
CA ALA A 75 -16.86 10.54 24.93
C ALA A 75 -15.92 10.35 26.14
N ALA A 76 -14.61 10.55 25.96
CA ALA A 76 -13.64 10.53 27.06
C ALA A 76 -13.85 11.70 28.04
N ASP A 77 -14.09 12.91 27.52
CA ASP A 77 -14.38 14.10 28.32
C ASP A 77 -15.71 13.94 29.10
N ALA A 78 -16.68 13.21 28.55
CA ALA A 78 -17.93 12.85 29.21
C ALA A 78 -17.80 11.65 30.19
N GLY A 79 -16.60 11.08 30.36
CA GLY A 79 -16.37 9.95 31.24
C GLY A 79 -16.85 8.58 30.73
N LEU A 80 -17.31 8.52 29.47
CA LEU A 80 -17.80 7.29 28.83
C LEU A 80 -16.68 6.40 28.26
N VAL A 81 -15.51 6.98 28.01
CA VAL A 81 -14.34 6.28 27.44
C VAL A 81 -13.09 6.58 28.25
N GLY A 82 -12.37 5.55 28.67
CA GLY A 82 -11.07 5.68 29.31
C GLY A 82 -9.95 5.43 28.28
N LEU A 83 -9.12 6.43 27.96
CA LEU A 83 -7.98 6.29 27.07
C LEU A 83 -6.73 5.89 27.88
N ARG A 84 -6.13 4.75 27.55
CA ARG A 84 -4.91 4.24 28.21
C ARG A 84 -3.78 4.11 27.19
N PHE A 85 -2.96 5.16 27.08
CA PHE A 85 -1.79 5.17 26.21
C PHE A 85 -0.62 4.39 26.85
N ARG A 86 0.31 3.91 26.02
CA ARG A 86 1.47 3.16 26.45
C ARG A 86 1.14 1.84 27.18
N HIS A 87 -0.08 1.34 27.02
CA HIS A 87 -0.51 0.03 27.54
C HIS A 87 -0.40 -1.00 26.41
N ARG A 88 0.56 -1.91 26.52
CA ARG A 88 0.75 -3.00 25.55
C ARG A 88 0.01 -4.22 26.06
N VAL A 89 -0.98 -4.67 25.30
CA VAL A 89 -1.69 -5.92 25.62
C VAL A 89 -0.79 -7.12 25.28
N ASP A 90 -0.57 -8.00 26.25
CA ASP A 90 0.24 -9.21 26.14
C ASP A 90 -0.59 -10.50 26.30
N GLY A 91 -1.86 -10.39 26.73
CA GLY A 91 -2.78 -11.51 26.88
C GLY A 91 -4.23 -11.10 27.02
N LEU A 92 -5.11 -12.03 26.74
CA LEU A 92 -6.53 -11.98 27.10
C LEU A 92 -6.75 -12.72 28.40
N THR A 93 -7.64 -12.25 29.24
CA THR A 93 -8.16 -13.01 30.38
C THR A 93 -9.36 -13.82 29.94
N VAL A 94 -9.46 -15.07 30.42
CA VAL A 94 -10.54 -15.99 30.06
C VAL A 94 -11.07 -16.65 31.33
N THR A 95 -12.34 -16.41 31.64
CA THR A 95 -13.01 -17.01 32.79
C THR A 95 -14.15 -17.89 32.30
N ARG A 96 -14.15 -19.17 32.66
CA ARG A 96 -15.17 -20.18 32.29
C ARG A 96 -15.45 -20.20 30.76
N GLY A 97 -14.39 -20.09 29.96
CA GLY A 97 -14.49 -20.12 28.48
C GLY A 97 -14.96 -18.81 27.83
N THR A 98 -15.11 -17.73 28.60
CA THR A 98 -15.46 -16.41 28.09
C THR A 98 -14.28 -15.47 28.22
N VAL A 99 -13.96 -14.74 27.16
CA VAL A 99 -12.98 -13.65 27.19
C VAL A 99 -13.60 -12.48 27.97
N ASP A 100 -12.99 -12.11 29.08
CA ASP A 100 -13.52 -11.14 30.05
C ASP A 100 -12.54 -10.03 30.39
N GLY A 101 -11.47 -9.85 29.61
CA GLY A 101 -10.55 -8.75 29.82
C GLY A 101 -9.22 -8.89 29.08
N VAL A 102 -8.33 -7.99 29.41
CA VAL A 102 -6.97 -7.89 28.84
C VAL A 102 -5.95 -7.63 29.93
N ARG A 103 -4.75 -8.18 29.77
CA ARG A 103 -3.58 -7.92 30.63
C ARG A 103 -2.34 -7.61 29.81
N GLY A 104 -1.40 -6.90 30.43
CA GLY A 104 -0.18 -6.56 29.70
C GLY A 104 0.75 -5.61 30.45
N ALA A 105 1.65 -4.99 29.72
CA ALA A 105 2.68 -4.11 30.24
C ALA A 105 2.35 -2.63 30.04
N ILE A 106 2.60 -1.84 31.05
CA ILE A 106 2.68 -0.38 30.98
C ILE A 106 4.09 -0.05 30.52
N LEU A 107 4.23 0.61 29.38
CA LEU A 107 5.52 1.03 28.85
C LEU A 107 5.86 2.44 29.33
N GLU A 108 7.13 2.69 29.59
CA GLU A 108 7.59 4.03 29.97
C GLU A 108 7.23 5.10 28.91
N PRO A 109 7.05 6.35 29.30
CA PRO A 109 6.90 7.45 28.34
C PRO A 109 8.09 7.51 27.39
N SER A 110 7.85 7.88 26.13
CA SER A 110 8.89 8.02 25.13
C SER A 110 8.79 9.38 24.43
N ARG A 111 9.94 10.06 24.35
CA ARG A 111 10.12 11.30 23.58
C ARG A 111 10.96 11.04 22.31
N ALA A 112 10.84 9.83 21.75
CA ALA A 112 11.57 9.48 20.54
C ALA A 112 11.27 10.47 19.41
N ALA A 113 12.32 10.88 18.73
CA ALA A 113 12.20 11.77 17.57
C ALA A 113 11.45 11.06 16.43
N ARG A 114 10.91 11.86 15.52
CA ARG A 114 10.32 11.37 14.28
C ARG A 114 11.28 10.41 13.57
N GLY A 115 10.75 9.34 12.99
CA GLY A 115 11.53 8.33 12.28
C GLY A 115 12.29 7.34 13.16
N THR A 116 12.28 7.53 14.48
CA THR A 116 12.97 6.63 15.42
C THR A 116 11.98 5.75 16.21
N ARG A 117 12.49 4.63 16.72
CA ARG A 117 11.68 3.71 17.53
C ARG A 117 11.41 4.30 18.90
N SER A 118 10.18 4.20 19.38
CA SER A 118 9.84 4.56 20.75
C SER A 118 10.30 3.49 21.73
N SER A 119 10.57 3.90 23.00
CA SER A 119 10.93 2.95 24.04
C SER A 119 9.90 1.83 24.21
N ARG A 120 10.38 0.63 24.48
CA ARG A 120 9.58 -0.55 24.81
C ARG A 120 9.85 -1.06 26.23
N VAL A 121 10.56 -0.29 27.02
CA VAL A 121 10.87 -0.61 28.41
C VAL A 121 9.57 -0.67 29.20
N GLN A 122 9.42 -1.73 29.96
CA GLN A 122 8.28 -1.96 30.82
C GLN A 122 8.46 -1.18 32.13
N ALA A 123 7.48 -0.35 32.47
CA ALA A 123 7.42 0.41 33.71
C ALA A 123 6.45 -0.16 34.73
N GLY A 124 5.58 -1.08 34.32
CA GLY A 124 4.58 -1.70 35.18
C GLY A 124 3.73 -2.70 34.42
N GLU A 125 2.73 -3.24 35.12
CA GLU A 125 1.75 -4.16 34.56
C GLU A 125 0.33 -3.63 34.74
N PHE A 126 -0.61 -4.11 33.94
CA PHE A 126 -2.03 -3.82 34.09
C PHE A 126 -2.89 -5.02 33.78
N GLU A 127 -4.05 -5.03 34.35
CA GLU A 127 -5.15 -5.91 33.99
C GLU A 127 -6.46 -5.10 34.01
N VAL A 128 -7.32 -5.36 33.03
CA VAL A 128 -8.63 -4.70 32.90
C VAL A 128 -9.66 -5.75 32.54
N HIS A 129 -10.70 -5.84 33.35
CA HIS A 129 -11.85 -6.71 33.10
C HIS A 129 -12.97 -5.95 32.41
N ALA A 130 -13.65 -6.62 31.49
CA ALA A 130 -14.79 -6.09 30.75
C ALA A 130 -15.68 -7.24 30.24
N PRO A 131 -16.97 -7.04 30.05
CA PRO A 131 -17.87 -8.07 29.54
C PRO A 131 -17.58 -8.50 28.12
N ALA A 132 -16.79 -7.71 27.36
CA ALA A 132 -16.35 -8.03 26.01
C ALA A 132 -15.04 -7.32 25.67
N VAL A 133 -14.26 -7.92 24.78
CA VAL A 133 -13.03 -7.36 24.20
C VAL A 133 -13.19 -7.25 22.69
N ILE A 134 -12.99 -6.05 22.15
CA ILE A 134 -12.99 -5.80 20.71
C ILE A 134 -11.56 -5.54 20.26
N VAL A 135 -11.01 -6.43 19.44
CA VAL A 135 -9.65 -6.30 18.89
C VAL A 135 -9.67 -5.47 17.61
N THR A 136 -8.88 -4.40 17.59
CA THR A 136 -8.74 -3.49 16.42
C THR A 136 -7.26 -3.15 16.15
N SER A 137 -6.37 -4.10 16.38
CA SER A 137 -4.91 -3.90 16.46
C SER A 137 -4.20 -3.82 15.09
N GLY A 138 -4.90 -3.89 13.98
CA GLY A 138 -4.30 -3.98 12.66
C GLY A 138 -3.74 -5.37 12.33
N GLY A 139 -2.91 -5.44 11.27
CA GLY A 139 -2.38 -6.69 10.75
C GLY A 139 -0.94 -7.00 11.18
N ILE A 140 -0.16 -7.59 10.26
CA ILE A 140 1.22 -8.06 10.49
C ILE A 140 2.29 -7.23 9.75
N GLY A 141 1.89 -6.25 8.94
CA GLY A 141 2.78 -5.58 7.97
C GLY A 141 4.00 -4.88 8.58
N GLY A 142 4.00 -4.58 9.90
CA GLY A 142 5.14 -4.02 10.62
C GLY A 142 6.14 -5.06 11.14
N ASN A 143 5.81 -6.34 11.03
CA ASN A 143 6.65 -7.46 11.46
C ASN A 143 7.11 -8.26 10.23
N LEU A 144 8.24 -7.85 9.65
CA LEU A 144 8.76 -8.47 8.42
C LEU A 144 9.12 -9.94 8.58
N ASP A 145 9.48 -10.37 9.78
CA ASP A 145 9.79 -11.78 10.04
C ASP A 145 8.52 -12.64 10.01
N LEU A 146 7.42 -12.14 10.57
CA LEU A 146 6.12 -12.80 10.46
C LEU A 146 5.60 -12.77 9.01
N VAL A 147 5.80 -11.67 8.27
CA VAL A 147 5.47 -11.60 6.85
C VAL A 147 6.22 -12.65 6.04
N ARG A 148 7.53 -12.87 6.30
CA ARG A 148 8.31 -13.92 5.66
C ARG A 148 7.83 -15.31 6.06
N ALA A 149 7.54 -15.52 7.33
CA ALA A 149 7.05 -16.81 7.85
C ALA A 149 5.69 -17.23 7.26
N THR A 150 4.89 -16.24 6.82
CA THR A 150 3.58 -16.48 6.19
C THR A 150 3.59 -16.19 4.68
N TRP A 151 4.78 -16.05 4.09
CA TRP A 151 4.89 -15.78 2.65
C TRP A 151 4.31 -16.93 1.83
N PRO A 152 3.50 -16.64 0.80
CA PRO A 152 2.82 -17.69 0.04
C PRO A 152 3.77 -18.40 -0.93
N ASP A 153 3.78 -19.73 -0.90
CA ASP A 153 4.60 -20.58 -1.77
C ASP A 153 4.42 -20.28 -3.27
N ARG A 154 3.22 -19.87 -3.68
CA ARG A 154 2.91 -19.49 -5.08
C ARG A 154 3.71 -18.29 -5.60
N LEU A 155 4.31 -17.50 -4.73
CA LEU A 155 5.18 -16.37 -5.10
C LEU A 155 6.67 -16.74 -5.03
N GLY A 156 7.00 -18.02 -4.87
CA GLY A 156 8.37 -18.47 -4.67
C GLY A 156 8.91 -18.16 -3.27
N PRO A 157 10.22 -18.23 -3.08
CA PRO A 157 10.85 -17.95 -1.78
C PRO A 157 10.50 -16.55 -1.26
N ALA A 158 10.37 -16.42 0.05
CA ALA A 158 10.17 -15.11 0.67
C ALA A 158 11.35 -14.16 0.35
N PRO A 159 11.10 -12.86 0.14
CA PRO A 159 12.17 -11.91 -0.11
C PRO A 159 13.02 -11.67 1.14
N ASP A 160 14.34 -11.59 0.96
CA ASP A 160 15.27 -11.22 2.02
C ASP A 160 15.14 -9.75 2.40
N ARG A 161 14.86 -8.92 1.41
CA ARG A 161 14.70 -7.48 1.57
C ARG A 161 13.30 -7.03 1.20
N MET A 162 12.64 -6.42 2.17
CA MET A 162 11.36 -5.72 2.00
C MET A 162 11.42 -4.42 2.78
N ILE A 163 10.65 -3.43 2.34
CA ILE A 163 10.37 -2.22 3.10
C ILE A 163 8.94 -2.24 3.61
N CYS A 164 8.66 -1.43 4.62
CA CYS A 164 7.40 -1.47 5.35
C CYS A 164 6.60 -0.17 5.17
N GLY A 165 5.37 -0.27 4.73
CA GLY A 165 4.44 0.86 4.56
C GLY A 165 3.55 1.13 5.78
N VAL A 166 3.81 0.46 6.91
CA VAL A 166 3.10 0.62 8.19
C VAL A 166 4.09 0.63 9.35
N PRO A 167 3.76 1.26 10.50
CA PRO A 167 4.67 1.31 11.63
C PRO A 167 4.85 -0.06 12.31
N GLU A 168 5.96 -0.23 13.00
CA GLU A 168 6.38 -1.49 13.63
C GLU A 168 5.40 -2.07 14.68
N HIS A 169 4.49 -1.26 15.20
CA HIS A 169 3.48 -1.73 16.16
C HIS A 169 2.31 -2.46 15.48
N VAL A 170 2.23 -2.45 14.16
CA VAL A 170 1.34 -3.31 13.37
C VAL A 170 2.04 -4.67 13.21
N ASP A 171 2.23 -5.36 14.31
CA ASP A 171 3.17 -6.47 14.48
C ASP A 171 2.52 -7.87 14.52
N GLY A 172 1.18 -7.92 14.46
CA GLY A 172 0.43 -9.19 14.51
C GLY A 172 0.32 -9.82 15.90
N ARG A 173 0.82 -9.18 16.95
CA ARG A 173 0.81 -9.72 18.33
C ARG A 173 -0.59 -10.16 18.77
N MET A 174 -1.58 -9.31 18.54
CA MET A 174 -2.96 -9.60 18.95
C MET A 174 -3.60 -10.75 18.16
N LEU A 175 -3.18 -11.02 16.94
CA LEU A 175 -3.61 -12.21 16.20
C LEU A 175 -3.21 -13.49 16.95
N ALA A 176 -1.94 -13.60 17.35
CA ALA A 176 -1.45 -14.73 18.10
C ALA A 176 -2.09 -14.85 19.51
N ILE A 177 -2.36 -13.70 20.17
CA ILE A 177 -3.03 -13.66 21.47
C ILE A 177 -4.47 -14.15 21.35
N ALA A 178 -5.22 -13.65 20.36
CA ALA A 178 -6.60 -14.06 20.13
C ALA A 178 -6.72 -15.54 19.70
N GLU A 179 -5.75 -16.03 18.92
CA GLU A 179 -5.70 -17.43 18.53
C GLU A 179 -5.49 -18.36 19.76
N ARG A 180 -4.61 -17.98 20.67
CA ARG A 180 -4.45 -18.73 21.95
C ARG A 180 -5.70 -18.71 22.81
N ALA A 181 -6.55 -17.70 22.68
CA ALA A 181 -7.85 -17.63 23.34
C ALA A 181 -8.97 -18.37 22.57
N GLY A 182 -8.62 -19.17 21.57
CA GLY A 182 -9.54 -19.99 20.78
C GLY A 182 -10.00 -19.38 19.44
N GLY A 183 -9.58 -18.18 19.12
CA GLY A 183 -9.94 -17.52 17.85
C GLY A 183 -9.34 -18.24 16.64
N ARG A 184 -10.09 -18.26 15.55
CA ARG A 184 -9.67 -18.86 14.27
C ARG A 184 -9.05 -17.81 13.36
N LEU A 185 -7.80 -18.07 12.92
CA LEU A 185 -7.15 -17.28 11.88
C LEU A 185 -7.35 -17.90 10.50
N VAL A 186 -7.68 -17.08 9.53
CA VAL A 186 -7.88 -17.46 8.12
C VAL A 186 -6.95 -16.69 7.20
N ASN A 187 -6.59 -17.31 6.08
CA ASN A 187 -5.84 -16.67 5.00
C ASN A 187 -4.53 -15.98 5.45
N ARG A 188 -3.76 -16.65 6.31
CA ARG A 188 -2.53 -16.10 6.92
C ARG A 188 -1.48 -15.67 5.90
N ASP A 189 -1.47 -16.30 4.72
CA ASP A 189 -0.57 -16.05 3.60
C ASP A 189 -0.99 -14.90 2.71
N ARG A 190 -2.12 -14.24 3.02
CA ARG A 190 -2.68 -13.19 2.19
C ARG A 190 -2.35 -11.82 2.70
N MET A 191 -1.55 -11.12 1.93
CA MET A 191 -1.15 -9.74 2.18
C MET A 191 -1.16 -8.94 0.89
N TRP A 192 -1.21 -7.65 1.06
CA TRP A 192 -1.07 -6.72 -0.04
C TRP A 192 0.35 -6.19 -0.11
N HIS A 193 1.12 -6.77 -1.00
CA HIS A 193 2.45 -6.30 -1.33
C HIS A 193 2.42 -5.42 -2.56
N TYR A 194 3.26 -4.40 -2.57
CA TYR A 194 3.47 -3.55 -3.73
C TYR A 194 4.87 -3.73 -4.27
N THR A 195 5.02 -3.56 -5.57
CA THR A 195 6.28 -3.70 -6.28
C THR A 195 6.99 -2.37 -6.52
N GLU A 196 6.28 -1.25 -6.27
CA GLU A 196 6.77 0.10 -6.50
C GLU A 196 7.12 0.83 -5.19
N GLY A 197 7.80 0.12 -4.29
CA GLY A 197 8.24 0.67 -3.00
C GLY A 197 9.55 1.45 -3.09
N ILE A 198 9.60 2.62 -2.43
CA ILE A 198 10.82 3.41 -2.23
C ILE A 198 11.01 3.72 -0.75
N GLN A 199 12.26 3.84 -0.31
CA GLN A 199 12.58 4.25 1.05
C GLN A 199 12.22 5.73 1.23
N ASN A 200 11.50 6.04 2.31
CA ASN A 200 11.20 7.44 2.61
C ASN A 200 12.46 8.14 3.12
N TRP A 201 12.86 9.21 2.47
CA TRP A 201 14.00 10.05 2.86
C TRP A 201 13.73 10.85 4.15
N ASP A 202 12.45 11.15 4.45
CA ASP A 202 12.00 11.80 5.69
C ASP A 202 10.98 10.90 6.42
N PRO A 203 11.45 9.83 7.09
CA PRO A 203 10.56 8.81 7.63
C PRO A 203 9.77 9.30 8.84
N ILE A 204 8.51 8.86 8.97
CA ILE A 204 7.67 9.07 10.16
C ILE A 204 7.99 8.04 11.25
N TRP A 205 8.33 6.82 10.83
CA TRP A 205 8.77 5.71 11.68
C TRP A 205 9.98 5.01 11.07
N ALA A 206 10.65 4.21 11.85
CA ALA A 206 11.84 3.48 11.39
C ALA A 206 11.50 2.53 10.24
N GLY A 207 12.23 2.63 9.12
CA GLY A 207 12.02 1.79 7.96
C GLY A 207 10.79 2.14 7.12
N HIS A 208 10.27 3.37 7.25
CA HIS A 208 9.09 3.83 6.50
C HIS A 208 9.29 3.77 4.99
N GLY A 209 8.48 2.93 4.34
CA GLY A 209 8.41 2.81 2.89
C GLY A 209 7.24 3.59 2.29
N ILE A 210 7.46 4.18 1.13
CA ILE A 210 6.45 4.90 0.33
C ILE A 210 6.18 4.11 -0.95
N ARG A 211 4.92 4.07 -1.38
CA ARG A 211 4.54 3.51 -2.68
C ARG A 211 4.49 4.60 -3.73
N ILE A 212 5.07 4.33 -4.88
CA ILE A 212 4.79 5.08 -6.10
C ILE A 212 3.48 4.54 -6.72
N LEU A 213 2.59 5.44 -7.12
CA LEU A 213 1.41 5.14 -7.93
C LEU A 213 1.73 5.61 -9.37
N PRO A 214 2.34 4.76 -10.20
CA PRO A 214 2.89 5.19 -11.47
C PRO A 214 1.83 5.30 -12.56
N GLY A 215 2.10 6.15 -13.55
CA GLY A 215 1.49 6.05 -14.87
C GLY A 215 2.21 5.01 -15.74
N PRO A 216 1.78 4.82 -16.99
CA PRO A 216 2.20 3.69 -17.81
C PRO A 216 3.57 3.84 -18.50
N SER A 217 4.22 5.01 -18.45
CA SER A 217 5.29 5.35 -19.40
C SER A 217 6.70 4.95 -18.97
N SER A 218 6.95 4.76 -17.66
CA SER A 218 8.26 4.30 -17.17
C SER A 218 8.59 2.92 -17.72
N LEU A 219 9.83 2.72 -18.19
CA LEU A 219 10.30 1.38 -18.53
C LEU A 219 10.59 0.61 -17.23
N TRP A 220 10.16 -0.65 -17.18
CA TRP A 220 10.35 -1.49 -16.01
C TRP A 220 11.32 -2.62 -16.30
N PHE A 221 12.42 -2.64 -15.58
CA PHE A 221 13.48 -3.62 -15.73
C PHE A 221 13.63 -4.47 -14.46
N ASP A 222 14.01 -5.72 -14.62
CA ASP A 222 14.43 -6.56 -13.51
C ASP A 222 15.79 -6.10 -12.95
N ALA A 223 16.27 -6.77 -11.92
CA ALA A 223 17.55 -6.45 -11.28
C ALA A 223 18.76 -6.56 -12.23
N ARG A 224 18.66 -7.34 -13.30
CA ARG A 224 19.69 -7.55 -14.31
C ARG A 224 19.55 -6.65 -15.54
N GLY A 225 18.62 -5.70 -15.51
CA GLY A 225 18.39 -4.78 -16.63
C GLY A 225 17.63 -5.41 -17.82
N ARG A 226 16.86 -6.47 -17.60
CA ARG A 226 15.97 -7.02 -18.61
C ARG A 226 14.60 -6.41 -18.45
N ARG A 227 14.07 -5.81 -19.52
CA ARG A 227 12.73 -5.25 -19.51
C ARG A 227 11.69 -6.35 -19.25
N PHE A 228 10.79 -6.12 -18.30
CA PHE A 228 9.70 -7.05 -18.09
C PHE A 228 8.79 -7.14 -19.32
N PRO A 229 8.40 -8.36 -19.72
CA PRO A 229 7.44 -8.52 -20.80
C PRO A 229 6.06 -8.06 -20.37
N ALA A 230 5.20 -7.70 -21.34
CA ALA A 230 3.79 -7.47 -21.05
C ALA A 230 3.16 -8.74 -20.43
N PRO A 231 2.27 -8.58 -19.45
CA PRO A 231 1.59 -7.34 -19.05
C PRO A 231 2.30 -6.58 -17.90
N HIS A 232 3.52 -6.91 -17.56
CA HIS A 232 4.25 -6.35 -16.42
C HIS A 232 4.82 -4.96 -16.75
N PHE A 233 3.97 -3.99 -16.95
CA PHE A 233 4.34 -2.58 -17.07
C PHE A 233 3.62 -1.73 -15.98
N PRO A 234 4.10 -0.50 -15.69
CA PRO A 234 3.64 0.26 -14.54
C PRO A 234 2.12 0.44 -14.49
N GLY A 235 1.56 0.19 -13.32
CA GLY A 235 0.16 0.42 -13.04
C GLY A 235 -0.81 -0.56 -13.71
N PHE A 236 -0.36 -1.76 -14.14
CA PHE A 236 -1.23 -2.74 -14.79
C PHE A 236 -1.50 -3.98 -13.93
N ASP A 237 -0.49 -4.75 -13.57
CA ASP A 237 -0.63 -6.00 -12.81
C ASP A 237 0.40 -6.07 -11.67
N THR A 238 0.02 -5.66 -10.49
CA THR A 238 0.91 -5.67 -9.32
C THR A 238 1.25 -7.10 -8.86
N LEU A 239 0.27 -8.00 -8.85
CA LEU A 239 0.48 -9.37 -8.36
C LEU A 239 1.32 -10.19 -9.33
N GLY A 240 1.01 -10.14 -10.62
CA GLY A 240 1.81 -10.81 -11.65
C GLY A 240 3.23 -10.27 -11.72
N THR A 241 3.40 -8.95 -11.58
CA THR A 241 4.74 -8.32 -11.54
C THR A 241 5.51 -8.73 -10.28
N LEU A 242 4.86 -8.86 -9.12
CA LEU A 242 5.52 -9.39 -7.91
C LEU A 242 6.03 -10.81 -8.15
N ALA A 243 5.21 -11.68 -8.72
CA ALA A 243 5.63 -13.04 -9.08
C ALA A 243 6.79 -13.04 -10.08
N ALA A 244 6.74 -12.17 -11.09
CA ALA A 244 7.82 -12.02 -12.07
C ALA A 244 9.14 -11.54 -11.43
N ILE A 245 9.08 -10.56 -10.52
CA ILE A 245 10.26 -10.10 -9.76
C ILE A 245 10.83 -11.27 -8.94
N ARG A 246 9.98 -12.00 -8.20
CA ARG A 246 10.44 -13.13 -7.38
C ARG A 246 11.06 -14.24 -8.21
N ALA A 247 10.53 -14.51 -9.40
CA ALA A 247 11.09 -15.49 -10.34
C ALA A 247 12.51 -15.15 -10.82
N THR A 248 12.94 -13.89 -10.75
CA THR A 248 14.32 -13.50 -11.07
C THR A 248 15.34 -13.88 -10.00
N GLY A 249 14.90 -14.25 -8.80
CA GLY A 249 15.76 -14.48 -7.63
C GLY A 249 16.19 -13.20 -6.90
N PHE A 250 15.65 -12.04 -7.29
CA PHE A 250 15.95 -10.75 -6.66
C PHE A 250 14.73 -10.16 -5.97
N ASP A 251 14.98 -9.18 -5.08
CA ASP A 251 13.95 -8.50 -4.27
C ASP A 251 13.68 -7.06 -4.74
N TYR A 252 14.25 -6.65 -5.85
CA TYR A 252 14.15 -5.30 -6.38
C TYR A 252 14.07 -5.30 -7.90
N SER A 253 13.63 -4.18 -8.41
CA SER A 253 13.53 -3.91 -9.84
C SER A 253 13.82 -2.42 -10.12
N TRP A 254 13.76 -1.99 -11.38
CA TRP A 254 14.11 -0.64 -11.77
C TRP A 254 13.07 0.00 -12.66
N PHE A 255 12.67 1.23 -12.32
CA PHE A 255 12.11 2.13 -13.33
C PHE A 255 13.23 2.93 -13.99
N VAL A 256 13.12 3.09 -15.32
CA VAL A 256 13.89 4.06 -16.10
C VAL A 256 12.92 4.99 -16.82
N LEU A 257 13.08 6.28 -16.63
CA LEU A 257 12.14 7.30 -17.07
C LEU A 257 12.82 8.65 -17.31
N THR A 258 12.06 9.64 -17.75
CA THR A 258 12.53 11.00 -17.98
C THR A 258 11.87 11.98 -17.02
N GLN A 259 12.37 13.21 -16.96
CA GLN A 259 11.74 14.30 -16.21
C GLN A 259 10.27 14.51 -16.64
N LYS A 260 9.95 14.47 -17.93
CA LYS A 260 8.57 14.60 -18.42
C LYS A 260 7.64 13.50 -17.90
N ILE A 261 8.14 12.28 -17.71
CA ILE A 261 7.34 11.19 -17.16
C ILE A 261 7.10 11.44 -15.66
N ILE A 262 8.15 11.72 -14.89
CA ILE A 262 8.00 11.86 -13.43
C ILE A 262 7.09 13.03 -13.05
N GLU A 263 7.09 14.11 -13.82
CA GLU A 263 6.23 15.27 -13.61
C GLU A 263 4.74 14.96 -13.65
N LYS A 264 4.34 13.98 -14.45
CA LYS A 264 2.93 13.63 -14.67
C LYS A 264 2.52 12.31 -14.03
N GLU A 265 3.44 11.35 -13.99
CA GLU A 265 3.09 9.97 -13.73
C GLU A 265 3.49 9.48 -12.35
N PHE A 266 4.19 10.28 -11.55
CA PHE A 266 4.50 9.94 -10.18
C PHE A 266 3.51 10.61 -9.21
N ALA A 267 2.67 9.79 -8.60
CA ALA A 267 1.97 10.12 -7.38
C ALA A 267 2.52 9.24 -6.26
N LEU A 268 2.71 9.81 -5.09
CA LEU A 268 3.27 9.13 -3.93
C LEU A 268 2.17 8.82 -2.92
N SER A 269 2.21 7.65 -2.31
CA SER A 269 1.31 7.33 -1.21
C SER A 269 1.72 8.05 0.08
N GLY A 270 0.75 8.27 0.95
CA GLY A 270 0.99 8.91 2.25
C GLY A 270 0.49 10.36 2.29
N SER A 271 0.01 10.75 3.45
CA SER A 271 -0.56 12.09 3.68
C SER A 271 0.50 13.19 3.57
N GLU A 272 1.72 12.92 4.00
CA GLU A 272 2.83 13.87 3.97
C GLU A 272 3.39 14.09 2.56
N GLN A 273 3.25 13.08 1.70
CA GLN A 273 3.64 13.20 0.30
C GLN A 273 2.60 13.93 -0.55
N ASN A 274 1.47 14.30 0.05
CA ASN A 274 0.37 15.01 -0.59
C ASN A 274 -0.08 16.21 0.27
N PRO A 275 0.81 17.18 0.55
CA PRO A 275 0.52 18.29 1.46
C PRO A 275 -0.63 19.18 0.98
N ASP A 276 -0.82 19.29 -0.32
CA ASP A 276 -1.94 20.01 -0.95
C ASP A 276 -3.30 19.37 -0.62
N LEU A 277 -3.40 18.07 -0.79
CA LEU A 277 -4.61 17.31 -0.48
C LEU A 277 -4.84 17.23 1.03
N THR A 278 -3.78 16.97 1.80
CA THR A 278 -3.82 16.82 3.25
C THR A 278 -4.15 18.14 3.93
N GLY A 279 -3.53 19.24 3.48
CA GLY A 279 -3.79 20.59 3.96
C GLY A 279 -5.05 21.23 3.37
N LYS A 280 -5.73 20.55 2.45
CA LYS A 280 -6.92 21.07 1.74
C LYS A 280 -6.65 22.37 1.00
N ASP A 281 -5.45 22.51 0.44
CA ASP A 281 -5.02 23.71 -0.29
C ASP A 281 -5.33 23.56 -1.79
N ILE A 282 -6.43 24.21 -2.22
CA ILE A 282 -6.88 24.19 -3.61
C ILE A 282 -5.85 24.83 -4.55
N LYS A 283 -5.17 25.90 -4.10
CA LYS A 283 -4.17 26.59 -4.94
C LYS A 283 -2.96 25.69 -5.20
N LEU A 284 -2.50 25.01 -4.17
CA LEU A 284 -1.41 24.05 -4.28
C LEU A 284 -1.86 22.82 -5.11
N THR A 285 -3.10 22.35 -4.96
CA THR A 285 -3.65 21.26 -5.78
C THR A 285 -3.68 21.62 -7.27
N LEU A 286 -4.04 22.86 -7.61
CA LEU A 286 -4.02 23.34 -9.00
C LEU A 286 -2.60 23.43 -9.57
N SER A 287 -1.55 23.51 -8.72
CA SER A 287 -0.18 23.48 -9.20
C SER A 287 0.22 22.14 -9.84
N ARG A 288 -0.48 21.04 -9.53
CA ARG A 288 -0.23 19.71 -10.13
C ARG A 288 -0.44 19.65 -11.64
N VAL A 289 -1.19 20.61 -12.22
CA VAL A 289 -1.38 20.71 -13.68
C VAL A 289 -0.35 21.63 -14.34
N ARG A 290 0.50 22.31 -13.57
CA ARG A 290 1.58 23.14 -14.08
C ARG A 290 2.78 22.28 -14.53
N PRO A 291 3.71 22.82 -15.35
CA PRO A 291 5.00 22.17 -15.60
C PRO A 291 5.81 21.97 -14.30
N GLY A 292 6.57 20.86 -14.25
CA GLY A 292 7.35 20.47 -13.09
C GLY A 292 6.68 19.38 -12.27
N ALA A 293 7.47 18.59 -11.55
CA ALA A 293 6.94 17.59 -10.64
C ALA A 293 6.44 18.23 -9.34
N ALA A 294 5.54 17.54 -8.64
CA ALA A 294 5.10 17.98 -7.32
C ALA A 294 6.30 18.07 -6.36
N GLY A 295 6.32 19.07 -5.47
CA GLY A 295 7.42 19.30 -4.53
C GLY A 295 7.91 18.03 -3.80
N PRO A 296 7.05 17.19 -3.23
CA PRO A 296 7.47 15.93 -2.63
C PRO A 296 8.19 14.99 -3.60
N VAL A 297 7.81 14.95 -4.87
CA VAL A 297 8.48 14.12 -5.89
C VAL A 297 9.87 14.67 -6.22
N GLU A 298 10.01 16.00 -6.33
CA GLU A 298 11.33 16.63 -6.50
C GLU A 298 12.24 16.36 -5.29
N ALA A 299 11.71 16.41 -4.07
CA ALA A 299 12.46 16.08 -2.85
C ALA A 299 12.95 14.61 -2.85
N PHE A 300 12.15 13.68 -3.36
CA PHE A 300 12.60 12.29 -3.52
C PHE A 300 13.71 12.15 -4.57
N LYS A 301 13.68 12.91 -5.65
CA LYS A 301 14.78 12.94 -6.63
C LYS A 301 16.09 13.44 -6.04
N GLU A 302 16.00 14.41 -5.12
CA GLU A 302 17.17 15.04 -4.50
C GLU A 302 17.74 14.23 -3.32
N HIS A 303 16.85 13.70 -2.47
CA HIS A 303 17.23 13.09 -1.19
C HIS A 303 16.97 11.60 -1.11
N GLY A 304 16.20 11.03 -2.04
CA GLY A 304 15.80 9.63 -1.99
C GLY A 304 16.95 8.67 -2.31
N ALA A 305 17.24 7.75 -1.41
CA ALA A 305 18.31 6.76 -1.55
C ALA A 305 18.11 5.79 -2.73
N ASP A 306 16.90 5.71 -3.28
CA ASP A 306 16.56 4.82 -4.38
C ASP A 306 16.60 5.53 -5.76
N PHE A 307 16.95 6.81 -5.82
CA PHE A 307 16.92 7.61 -7.05
C PHE A 307 18.31 7.87 -7.62
N VAL A 308 18.40 7.80 -8.94
CA VAL A 308 19.56 8.23 -9.73
C VAL A 308 19.07 9.21 -10.78
N VAL A 309 19.67 10.39 -10.84
CA VAL A 309 19.40 11.41 -11.87
C VAL A 309 20.67 11.65 -12.67
N ALA A 310 20.61 11.51 -14.00
CA ALA A 310 21.76 11.62 -14.86
C ALA A 310 21.42 12.33 -16.18
N ARG A 311 22.43 12.89 -16.83
CA ARG A 311 22.26 13.54 -18.14
C ARG A 311 22.41 12.55 -19.30
N THR A 312 23.15 11.50 -19.10
CA THR A 312 23.45 10.50 -20.10
C THR A 312 23.12 9.09 -19.61
N LEU A 313 22.88 8.17 -20.54
CA LEU A 313 22.60 6.78 -20.20
C LEU A 313 23.79 6.08 -19.50
N PRO A 314 25.07 6.28 -19.94
CA PRO A 314 26.22 5.74 -19.22
C PRO A 314 26.29 6.19 -17.74
N GLU A 315 26.08 7.48 -17.48
CA GLU A 315 26.03 8.00 -16.11
C GLU A 315 24.89 7.38 -15.30
N LEU A 316 23.72 7.19 -15.91
CA LEU A 316 22.57 6.57 -15.27
C LEU A 316 22.88 5.13 -14.85
N VAL A 317 23.39 4.31 -15.78
CA VAL A 317 23.74 2.90 -15.52
C VAL A 317 24.84 2.79 -14.45
N ALA A 318 25.85 3.63 -14.50
CA ALA A 318 26.88 3.69 -13.47
C ALA A 318 26.30 4.06 -12.09
N GLY A 319 25.36 5.00 -12.05
CA GLY A 319 24.63 5.37 -10.83
C GLY A 319 23.77 4.22 -10.29
N MET A 320 23.03 3.55 -11.15
CA MET A 320 22.18 2.39 -10.76
C MET A 320 23.05 1.27 -10.16
N ASN A 321 24.16 0.92 -10.78
CA ASN A 321 25.09 -0.11 -10.29
C ASN A 321 25.70 0.23 -8.92
N LYS A 322 25.82 1.51 -8.57
CA LYS A 322 26.29 1.93 -7.24
C LYS A 322 25.24 1.72 -6.13
N LEU A 323 23.97 1.60 -6.46
CA LEU A 323 22.90 1.39 -5.48
C LEU A 323 22.73 -0.07 -5.07
N THR A 324 23.43 -0.99 -5.71
CA THR A 324 23.32 -2.42 -5.45
C THR A 324 24.66 -3.02 -5.05
N PRO A 325 24.69 -4.10 -4.25
CA PRO A 325 25.95 -4.74 -3.87
C PRO A 325 26.78 -5.25 -5.06
N GLU A 326 26.09 -5.68 -6.11
CA GLU A 326 26.70 -6.19 -7.34
C GLU A 326 26.30 -5.34 -8.53
N PRO A 327 27.23 -4.94 -9.39
CA PRO A 327 26.96 -4.16 -10.60
C PRO A 327 26.44 -5.09 -11.71
N LEU A 328 25.13 -5.37 -11.70
CA LEU A 328 24.52 -6.34 -12.62
C LEU A 328 24.08 -5.76 -13.96
N LEU A 329 24.12 -4.43 -14.11
CA LEU A 329 23.56 -3.74 -15.28
C LEU A 329 24.66 -3.46 -16.31
N GLU A 330 24.43 -3.95 -17.54
CA GLU A 330 25.28 -3.69 -18.68
C GLU A 330 24.70 -2.59 -19.57
N LEU A 331 25.49 -1.55 -19.84
CA LEU A 331 25.07 -0.38 -20.60
C LEU A 331 24.48 -0.76 -21.96
N ALA A 332 25.18 -1.59 -22.73
CA ALA A 332 24.78 -1.98 -24.09
C ALA A 332 23.43 -2.70 -24.11
N ASP A 333 23.14 -3.49 -23.07
CA ASP A 333 21.88 -4.22 -22.96
C ASP A 333 20.71 -3.33 -22.63
N LEU A 334 20.87 -2.38 -21.71
CA LEU A 334 19.84 -1.38 -21.43
C LEU A 334 19.58 -0.49 -22.64
N GLU A 335 20.65 0.04 -23.25
CA GLU A 335 20.56 0.90 -24.42
C GLU A 335 19.79 0.24 -25.56
N ARG A 336 20.13 -1.01 -25.90
CA ARG A 336 19.45 -1.77 -26.95
C ARG A 336 17.95 -1.86 -26.71
N GLN A 337 17.53 -2.14 -25.48
CA GLN A 337 16.11 -2.27 -25.11
C GLN A 337 15.38 -0.93 -25.09
N ILE A 338 16.03 0.13 -24.60
CA ILE A 338 15.48 1.48 -24.61
C ILE A 338 15.30 1.99 -26.05
N VAL A 339 16.32 1.80 -26.91
CA VAL A 339 16.25 2.17 -28.33
C VAL A 339 15.16 1.40 -29.06
N ALA A 340 15.00 0.10 -28.77
CA ALA A 340 13.92 -0.71 -29.36
C ALA A 340 12.53 -0.13 -28.98
N ARG A 341 12.30 0.19 -27.70
CA ARG A 341 11.05 0.82 -27.25
C ARG A 341 10.88 2.22 -27.89
N ASP A 342 11.94 3.00 -27.97
CA ASP A 342 11.87 4.36 -28.51
C ASP A 342 11.53 4.38 -30.02
N ARG A 343 11.91 3.34 -30.76
CA ARG A 343 11.47 3.13 -32.15
C ARG A 343 9.97 2.86 -32.24
N GLU A 344 9.44 2.07 -31.29
CA GLU A 344 8.00 1.78 -31.26
C GLU A 344 7.15 2.99 -30.92
N MET A 345 7.70 4.03 -30.26
CA MET A 345 6.98 5.28 -29.99
C MET A 345 6.64 6.07 -31.27
N ASP A 346 7.44 5.94 -32.31
CA ASP A 346 7.22 6.59 -33.62
C ASP A 346 6.46 5.67 -34.60
N ASN A 347 6.22 4.43 -34.23
CA ASN A 347 5.59 3.45 -35.09
C ASN A 347 4.06 3.45 -34.91
N PRO A 348 3.27 3.97 -35.90
CA PRO A 348 1.80 3.97 -35.78
C PRO A 348 1.19 2.55 -35.78
N PHE A 349 1.96 1.54 -36.17
CA PHE A 349 1.59 0.13 -36.17
C PHE A 349 2.23 -0.65 -35.02
N SER A 350 2.69 0.04 -33.98
CA SER A 350 3.34 -0.58 -32.83
C SER A 350 2.50 -1.72 -32.25
N LYS A 351 3.19 -2.81 -31.94
CA LYS A 351 2.64 -3.96 -31.21
C LYS A 351 3.19 -4.06 -29.78
N ASP A 352 3.98 -3.09 -29.36
CA ASP A 352 4.40 -2.97 -27.97
C ASP A 352 3.19 -2.60 -27.10
N LEU A 353 2.76 -3.51 -26.22
CA LEU A 353 1.54 -3.33 -25.43
C LEU A 353 1.65 -2.16 -24.45
N GLN A 354 2.84 -1.87 -23.93
CA GLN A 354 3.04 -0.69 -23.08
C GLN A 354 2.88 0.61 -23.88
N VAL A 355 3.46 0.69 -25.07
CA VAL A 355 3.29 1.84 -25.98
C VAL A 355 1.81 2.04 -26.33
N MET A 356 1.10 0.97 -26.65
CA MET A 356 -0.34 1.01 -26.89
C MET A 356 -1.12 1.50 -25.65
N ALA A 357 -0.74 1.04 -24.46
CA ALA A 357 -1.36 1.45 -23.20
C ALA A 357 -1.17 2.94 -22.92
N ILE A 358 0.01 3.51 -23.22
CA ILE A 358 0.32 4.94 -23.09
C ILE A 358 -0.63 5.76 -24.00
N TRP A 359 -0.76 5.39 -25.27
CA TRP A 359 -1.65 6.05 -26.20
C TRP A 359 -3.12 5.94 -25.81
N ASN A 360 -3.55 4.76 -25.35
CA ASN A 360 -4.93 4.53 -24.91
C ASN A 360 -5.29 5.30 -23.65
N ALA A 361 -4.40 5.37 -22.66
CA ALA A 361 -4.62 6.14 -21.43
C ALA A 361 -4.91 7.61 -21.77
N ARG A 362 -4.22 8.18 -22.75
CA ARG A 362 -4.38 9.58 -23.14
C ARG A 362 -5.67 9.90 -23.91
N ARG A 363 -6.48 8.91 -24.27
CA ARG A 363 -7.85 9.16 -24.81
C ARG A 363 -8.76 9.76 -23.75
N SER A 364 -8.55 9.46 -22.46
CA SER A 364 -9.24 10.15 -21.37
C SER A 364 -8.66 11.56 -21.18
N ARG A 365 -9.55 12.57 -21.09
CA ARG A 365 -9.12 13.96 -20.82
C ARG A 365 -8.43 14.09 -19.46
N GLY A 366 -8.94 13.44 -18.44
CA GLY A 366 -8.36 13.47 -17.08
C GLY A 366 -6.95 12.88 -17.05
N GLU A 367 -6.77 11.71 -17.64
CA GLU A 367 -5.46 11.04 -17.75
C GLU A 367 -4.47 11.91 -18.54
N ARG A 368 -4.89 12.46 -19.67
CA ARG A 368 -4.05 13.33 -20.51
C ARG A 368 -3.59 14.60 -19.80
N LEU A 369 -4.46 15.19 -18.97
CA LEU A 369 -4.14 16.44 -18.28
C LEU A 369 -3.27 16.22 -17.03
N ALA A 370 -3.55 15.17 -16.24
CA ALA A 370 -3.03 15.07 -14.89
C ALA A 370 -2.19 13.82 -14.61
N ARG A 371 -2.28 12.74 -15.43
CA ARG A 371 -1.76 11.44 -15.02
C ARG A 371 -0.89 10.72 -16.05
N THR A 372 -0.87 11.12 -17.32
CA THR A 372 -0.11 10.44 -18.36
C THR A 372 0.68 11.44 -19.19
N ALA A 373 1.99 11.31 -19.21
CA ALA A 373 2.89 12.16 -19.99
C ALA A 373 2.57 12.08 -21.50
N ALA A 374 2.91 13.13 -22.24
CA ALA A 374 2.87 13.06 -23.68
C ALA A 374 3.87 11.97 -24.16
N PRO A 375 3.45 11.11 -25.09
CA PRO A 375 4.34 10.07 -25.61
C PRO A 375 5.63 10.68 -26.16
N HIS A 376 6.77 10.14 -25.78
CA HIS A 376 8.09 10.58 -26.21
C HIS A 376 9.12 9.47 -26.02
N LYS A 377 10.26 9.63 -26.67
CA LYS A 377 11.41 8.75 -26.52
C LYS A 377 12.10 8.97 -25.18
N ILE A 378 12.55 7.90 -24.54
CA ILE A 378 13.34 8.00 -23.29
C ILE A 378 14.66 8.73 -23.56
N LEU A 379 15.30 8.45 -24.70
CA LEU A 379 16.57 9.07 -25.06
C LEU A 379 16.43 10.43 -25.78
N ASP A 380 15.23 11.05 -25.77
CA ASP A 380 15.07 12.41 -26.28
C ASP A 380 15.64 13.43 -25.27
N PRO A 381 16.71 14.19 -25.63
CA PRO A 381 17.29 15.18 -24.73
C PRO A 381 16.30 16.28 -24.29
N LYS A 382 15.26 16.51 -25.08
CA LYS A 382 14.19 17.48 -24.75
C LYS A 382 13.23 16.97 -23.67
N ALA A 383 13.35 15.70 -23.28
CA ALA A 383 12.53 15.13 -22.21
C ALA A 383 13.09 15.38 -20.80
N GLY A 384 14.21 16.11 -20.71
CA GLY A 384 14.94 16.41 -19.47
C GLY A 384 15.91 15.29 -19.08
N PRO A 385 16.47 15.31 -17.87
CA PRO A 385 17.38 14.28 -17.41
C PRO A 385 16.72 12.90 -17.38
N LEU A 386 17.56 11.88 -17.52
CA LEU A 386 17.20 10.49 -17.28
C LEU A 386 17.12 10.25 -15.78
N ILE A 387 16.17 9.44 -15.37
CA ILE A 387 15.96 9.09 -13.97
C ILE A 387 15.82 7.58 -13.87
N ALA A 388 16.54 6.98 -12.94
CA ALA A 388 16.30 5.61 -12.53
C ALA A 388 15.80 5.58 -11.09
N VAL A 389 14.88 4.66 -10.79
CA VAL A 389 14.38 4.44 -9.44
C VAL A 389 14.51 2.96 -9.11
N ARG A 390 15.27 2.64 -8.06
CA ARG A 390 15.29 1.29 -7.50
C ARG A 390 13.99 1.05 -6.75
N LEU A 391 13.24 0.07 -7.19
CA LEU A 391 11.96 -0.32 -6.60
C LEU A 391 12.15 -1.50 -5.67
N ASN A 392 11.62 -1.37 -4.46
CA ASN A 392 11.66 -2.41 -3.46
C ASN A 392 10.27 -3.04 -3.29
N ILE A 393 10.22 -4.32 -2.89
CA ILE A 393 8.98 -4.94 -2.45
C ILE A 393 8.56 -4.25 -1.15
N LEU A 394 7.37 -3.66 -1.16
CA LEU A 394 6.79 -2.97 -0.01
C LEU A 394 5.61 -3.76 0.52
N THR A 395 5.71 -4.21 1.77
CA THR A 395 4.59 -4.81 2.48
C THR A 395 3.77 -3.74 3.20
N ARG A 396 2.45 -3.91 3.24
CA ARG A 396 1.59 -2.90 3.85
C ARG A 396 0.38 -3.47 4.57
N LYS A 397 -0.56 -4.07 3.85
CA LYS A 397 -1.85 -4.49 4.39
C LYS A 397 -1.94 -5.99 4.53
N THR A 398 -2.53 -6.43 5.61
CA THR A 398 -2.90 -7.82 5.87
C THR A 398 -4.32 -8.06 5.38
N LEU A 399 -4.54 -9.12 4.63
CA LEU A 399 -5.87 -9.50 4.13
C LEU A 399 -6.43 -10.68 4.92
N GLY A 400 -5.58 -11.56 5.43
CA GLY A 400 -5.94 -12.57 6.40
C GLY A 400 -6.10 -12.00 7.81
N GLY A 401 -6.65 -12.78 8.73
CA GLY A 401 -6.85 -12.36 10.11
C GLY A 401 -7.82 -13.24 10.87
N LEU A 402 -8.38 -12.71 11.95
CA LEU A 402 -9.41 -13.38 12.73
C LEU A 402 -10.69 -13.53 11.90
N GLN A 403 -11.22 -14.74 11.82
CA GLN A 403 -12.49 -14.98 11.16
C GLN A 403 -13.62 -14.46 12.05
N THR A 404 -14.52 -13.66 11.48
CA THR A 404 -15.68 -13.11 12.21
C THR A 404 -16.97 -13.40 11.48
N ASP A 405 -18.07 -13.45 12.23
CA ASP A 405 -19.40 -13.34 11.69
C ASP A 405 -19.80 -11.88 11.41
N LEU A 406 -20.98 -11.65 10.83
CA LEU A 406 -21.45 -10.29 10.52
C LEU A 406 -21.74 -9.39 11.75
N SER A 407 -21.76 -9.98 12.95
CA SER A 407 -21.82 -9.23 14.22
C SER A 407 -20.44 -8.86 14.76
N GLY A 408 -19.36 -9.19 14.04
CA GLY A 408 -17.99 -8.96 14.46
C GLY A 408 -17.48 -9.93 15.56
N ARG A 409 -18.24 -10.99 15.89
CA ARG A 409 -17.83 -11.99 16.88
C ARG A 409 -16.74 -12.87 16.25
N VAL A 410 -15.65 -13.05 16.96
CA VAL A 410 -14.55 -13.94 16.52
C VAL A 410 -15.01 -15.39 16.59
N LEU A 411 -14.82 -16.12 15.51
CA LEU A 411 -15.16 -17.54 15.42
C LEU A 411 -14.02 -18.42 15.92
N GLY A 412 -14.37 -19.51 16.55
CA GLY A 412 -13.46 -20.53 17.07
C GLY A 412 -13.03 -21.57 16.07
N GLN A 413 -12.28 -22.57 16.57
CA GLN A 413 -11.71 -23.66 15.76
C GLN A 413 -12.71 -24.79 15.47
N ASP A 414 -13.88 -24.80 16.10
CA ASP A 414 -14.90 -25.84 15.95
C ASP A 414 -15.41 -26.00 14.51
N THR A 415 -16.04 -27.12 14.23
CA THR A 415 -16.69 -27.39 12.92
C THR A 415 -18.13 -27.86 13.17
N PRO A 416 -19.14 -27.04 12.85
CA PRO A 416 -19.07 -25.65 12.33
C PRO A 416 -18.52 -24.66 13.35
N PRO A 417 -17.85 -23.59 12.90
CA PRO A 417 -17.24 -22.63 13.82
C PRO A 417 -18.28 -21.93 14.70
N GLN A 418 -18.05 -21.91 15.99
CA GLN A 418 -18.89 -21.19 16.96
C GLN A 418 -18.18 -19.92 17.41
N PRO A 419 -18.92 -18.86 17.77
CA PRO A 419 -18.30 -17.65 18.33
C PRO A 419 -17.56 -17.92 19.64
N VAL A 420 -16.35 -17.35 19.77
CA VAL A 420 -15.63 -17.30 21.05
C VAL A 420 -16.34 -16.29 21.95
N PRO A 421 -16.91 -16.71 23.09
CA PRO A 421 -17.67 -15.81 23.95
C PRO A 421 -16.83 -14.63 24.43
N GLY A 422 -17.38 -13.40 24.36
CA GLY A 422 -16.73 -12.19 24.82
C GLY A 422 -15.65 -11.63 23.88
N LEU A 423 -15.32 -12.29 22.74
CA LEU A 423 -14.28 -11.85 21.83
C LEU A 423 -14.86 -11.35 20.50
N PHE A 424 -14.50 -10.12 20.13
CA PHE A 424 -14.87 -9.46 18.89
C PHE A 424 -13.63 -8.94 18.15
N ALA A 425 -13.74 -8.74 16.85
CA ALA A 425 -12.69 -8.11 16.06
C ALA A 425 -13.27 -7.24 14.94
N ALA A 426 -12.58 -6.14 14.64
CA ALA A 426 -12.96 -5.22 13.58
C ALA A 426 -11.73 -4.59 12.90
N GLY A 427 -11.90 -4.17 11.66
CA GLY A 427 -10.83 -3.58 10.84
C GLY A 427 -9.86 -4.64 10.29
N GLU A 428 -8.62 -4.25 10.02
CA GLU A 428 -7.63 -5.10 9.35
C GLU A 428 -7.35 -6.42 10.08
N VAL A 429 -7.43 -6.43 11.42
CA VAL A 429 -7.23 -7.64 12.24
C VAL A 429 -8.32 -8.68 12.03
N ALA A 430 -9.52 -8.27 11.62
CA ALA A 430 -10.64 -9.18 11.38
C ALA A 430 -10.52 -10.00 10.08
N GLY A 431 -9.56 -9.70 9.22
CA GLY A 431 -9.35 -10.39 7.96
C GLY A 431 -10.54 -10.31 6.99
N PHE A 432 -10.29 -9.80 5.82
CA PHE A 432 -11.36 -9.64 4.80
C PHE A 432 -11.73 -10.92 4.07
N GLY A 433 -11.46 -12.08 4.64
CA GLY A 433 -11.70 -13.34 3.95
C GLY A 433 -10.87 -13.55 2.71
N GLY A 434 -9.96 -12.64 2.41
CA GLY A 434 -8.95 -12.95 1.44
C GLY A 434 -8.89 -12.22 0.16
N GLY A 435 -9.14 -11.02 0.04
CA GLY A 435 -8.84 -10.19 -1.10
C GLY A 435 -8.37 -10.87 -2.38
N GLY A 436 -8.56 -10.26 -3.50
CA GLY A 436 -8.32 -10.85 -4.81
C GLY A 436 -6.95 -11.45 -4.97
N MET A 437 -6.93 -12.75 -4.97
CA MET A 437 -5.77 -13.56 -5.28
C MET A 437 -5.69 -13.88 -6.77
N HIS A 438 -6.68 -13.45 -7.51
CA HIS A 438 -6.86 -13.77 -8.91
C HIS A 438 -7.04 -12.50 -9.71
N GLY A 439 -6.43 -12.49 -10.86
CA GLY A 439 -6.56 -11.41 -11.82
C GLY A 439 -5.54 -10.31 -11.65
N TYR A 440 -5.49 -9.57 -12.67
CA TYR A 440 -4.70 -8.37 -12.80
C TYR A 440 -5.21 -7.35 -11.80
N ARG A 441 -4.33 -6.90 -10.95
CA ARG A 441 -4.59 -6.01 -9.86
C ARG A 441 -5.39 -6.63 -8.73
N SER A 442 -4.67 -7.05 -7.79
CA SER A 442 -5.22 -7.15 -6.47
C SER A 442 -5.87 -5.83 -6.08
N LEU A 443 -7.06 -5.91 -5.64
CA LEU A 443 -7.91 -4.83 -5.22
C LEU A 443 -7.22 -3.85 -4.28
N GLU A 444 -7.16 -2.62 -4.71
CA GLU A 444 -6.99 -1.50 -3.81
C GLU A 444 -8.34 -1.15 -3.21
N GLY A 445 -8.74 -1.77 -2.20
CA GLY A 445 -10.02 -1.37 -1.64
C GLY A 445 -10.52 -2.33 -0.64
N SER A 446 -9.78 -2.44 0.32
CA SER A 446 -10.30 -2.94 1.55
C SER A 446 -10.78 -1.77 2.36
N PHE A 447 -12.04 -1.49 2.31
CA PHE A 447 -12.72 -0.66 3.36
C PHE A 447 -14.21 -0.76 3.22
#